data_b487774ee23d84ade2b506eb4c140a0e
#
_entry.id   b487774ee23d84ade2b506eb4c140a0e
#
_cell.length_a   1.000
_cell.length_b   1.000
_cell.length_c   1.000
_cell.angle_alpha   90.00
_cell.angle_beta   90.00
_cell.angle_gamma   90.00
#
_symmetry.space_group_name_H-M   'P 1'
#
loop_
_entity.id
_entity.type
_entity.pdbx_description
1 polymer ?
#
loop_
_entity_poly.entity_id
_entity_poly.type
_entity_poly.pdbx_seq_one_letter_code
_entity_poly.pdbx_strand_id
1 'polypeptide(L)'
;MIELLQKLIQIKSISPKDMGCFDLIEMELEKLNFNCERINYQNVENLYATFGTSGKLFCFLGHTDVVPTGPEEKWKYPPFSATIDGDLLYGRGTADMKAPVSAFIESAKEFLNLKEELNFRLAILLTSNEEGTSKDGFIDKIIDRMIQDDEIIDFCLVGEPTSSEKVADCVRIGRRGSLGGFLKIYGKQGHVAYPEKVVNPILLSGDLISKLNNKIWDDGNAAFDPTSFQISNIKSGTGAHNVVPGELEIIFNFRFSTESSEESLKSDFESILNELNLNYELDWDLNGNPYYTENNFFKNIVSDSIKEVTGYSPELNAKGGTSDCLLYTSPSPRDRG
;
A
#
# COMPACT_ATOMS: atom_id res chain seq x y z
N MET A 1 -5.36 22.32 -14.10
CA MET A 1 -5.60 20.97 -13.57
C MET A 1 -6.11 19.97 -14.61
N ILE A 2 -7.32 20.14 -15.17
CA ILE A 2 -7.94 19.13 -16.07
C ILE A 2 -7.09 18.80 -17.31
N GLU A 3 -6.46 19.79 -17.94
CA GLU A 3 -5.61 19.56 -19.11
C GLU A 3 -4.37 18.71 -18.78
N LEU A 4 -3.72 18.96 -17.63
CA LEU A 4 -2.60 18.16 -17.15
C LEU A 4 -3.06 16.72 -16.88
N LEU A 5 -4.18 16.56 -16.19
CA LEU A 5 -4.75 15.24 -15.88
C LEU A 5 -5.07 14.45 -17.15
N GLN A 6 -5.69 15.08 -18.15
CA GLN A 6 -5.97 14.40 -19.42
C GLN A 6 -4.70 13.93 -20.12
N LYS A 7 -3.66 14.77 -20.16
CA LYS A 7 -2.34 14.37 -20.71
C LYS A 7 -1.73 13.20 -19.97
N LEU A 8 -1.78 13.22 -18.62
CA LEU A 8 -1.26 12.10 -17.80
C LEU A 8 -2.05 10.81 -18.04
N ILE A 9 -3.39 10.85 -18.12
CA ILE A 9 -4.22 9.67 -18.40
C ILE A 9 -3.90 9.08 -19.78
N GLN A 10 -3.60 9.90 -20.78
CA GLN A 10 -3.28 9.47 -22.14
C GLN A 10 -1.92 8.71 -22.20
N ILE A 11 -1.05 8.88 -21.23
CA ILE A 11 0.19 8.13 -21.12
C ILE A 11 -0.12 6.75 -20.51
N LYS A 12 0.24 5.68 -21.26
CA LYS A 12 0.02 4.27 -20.87
C LYS A 12 1.11 3.78 -19.89
N SER A 13 1.17 4.39 -18.73
CA SER A 13 2.16 4.08 -17.68
C SER A 13 1.77 2.84 -16.87
N ILE A 14 1.67 1.69 -17.53
CA ILE A 14 1.38 0.43 -16.83
C ILE A 14 2.63 0.01 -16.06
N SER A 15 2.45 -0.28 -14.76
CA SER A 15 3.52 -0.66 -13.84
C SER A 15 4.50 -1.66 -14.43
N PRO A 16 5.80 -1.51 -14.26
CA PRO A 16 6.51 -0.47 -13.46
C PRO A 16 7.02 0.72 -14.32
N LYS A 17 6.39 1.03 -15.44
CA LYS A 17 6.91 1.98 -16.44
C LYS A 17 6.26 3.35 -16.33
N ASP A 18 7.08 4.41 -16.22
CA ASP A 18 6.60 5.80 -16.21
C ASP A 18 6.08 6.26 -17.58
N MET A 19 6.72 5.85 -18.66
CA MET A 19 6.33 6.15 -20.05
C MET A 19 6.26 7.65 -20.39
N GLY A 20 6.93 8.52 -19.60
CA GLY A 20 6.98 9.96 -19.81
C GLY A 20 5.98 10.78 -18.97
N CYS A 21 5.32 10.17 -17.97
CA CYS A 21 4.53 10.91 -17.00
C CYS A 21 5.41 11.91 -16.26
N PHE A 22 6.59 11.50 -15.82
CA PHE A 22 7.51 12.37 -15.09
C PHE A 22 8.06 13.50 -15.96
N ASP A 23 8.31 13.28 -17.25
CA ASP A 23 8.76 14.37 -18.15
C ASP A 23 7.72 15.50 -18.18
N LEU A 24 6.44 15.14 -18.25
CA LEU A 24 5.35 16.10 -18.24
C LEU A 24 5.23 16.81 -16.88
N ILE A 25 5.39 16.07 -15.77
CA ILE A 25 5.31 16.60 -14.41
C ILE A 25 6.49 17.53 -14.13
N GLU A 26 7.71 17.13 -14.45
CA GLU A 26 8.92 17.96 -14.31
C GLU A 26 8.76 19.29 -15.03
N MET A 27 8.30 19.26 -16.27
CA MET A 27 8.08 20.48 -17.04
C MET A 27 7.10 21.45 -16.37
N GLU A 28 6.09 20.96 -15.64
CA GLU A 28 5.17 21.83 -14.90
C GLU A 28 5.79 22.31 -13.57
N LEU A 29 6.56 21.46 -12.87
CA LEU A 29 7.22 21.79 -11.61
C LEU A 29 8.40 22.76 -11.79
N GLU A 30 9.18 22.63 -12.87
CA GLU A 30 10.28 23.54 -13.21
C GLU A 30 9.79 24.96 -13.47
N LYS A 31 8.59 25.14 -14.07
CA LYS A 31 7.98 26.48 -14.21
C LYS A 31 7.68 27.13 -12.87
N LEU A 32 7.56 26.35 -11.81
CA LEU A 32 7.34 26.77 -10.44
C LEU A 32 8.66 26.88 -9.63
N ASN A 33 9.81 26.70 -10.29
CA ASN A 33 11.14 26.68 -9.69
C ASN A 33 11.37 25.55 -8.69
N PHE A 34 10.71 24.40 -8.85
CA PHE A 34 11.11 23.19 -8.14
C PHE A 34 12.45 22.68 -8.68
N ASN A 35 13.27 22.17 -7.79
CA ASN A 35 14.45 21.40 -8.14
C ASN A 35 14.02 19.93 -8.31
N CYS A 36 14.07 19.42 -9.54
CA CYS A 36 13.64 18.07 -9.88
C CYS A 36 14.84 17.14 -9.97
N GLU A 37 14.72 15.95 -9.34
CA GLU A 37 15.73 14.91 -9.37
C GLU A 37 15.08 13.55 -9.71
N ARG A 38 15.62 12.86 -10.74
CA ARG A 38 15.24 11.48 -11.06
C ARG A 38 16.09 10.52 -10.26
N ILE A 39 15.43 9.68 -9.46
CA ILE A 39 16.07 8.67 -8.62
C ILE A 39 15.61 7.30 -9.12
N ASN A 40 16.29 6.78 -10.13
CA ASN A 40 15.92 5.52 -10.75
C ASN A 40 16.60 4.34 -10.08
N TYR A 41 15.86 3.26 -9.87
CA TYR A 41 16.39 2.04 -9.31
C TYR A 41 15.91 0.83 -10.12
N GLN A 42 16.83 0.09 -10.73
CA GLN A 42 16.52 -0.99 -11.67
C GLN A 42 15.60 -0.51 -12.82
N ASN A 43 14.38 -1.04 -12.91
CA ASN A 43 13.38 -0.69 -13.93
C ASN A 43 12.32 0.29 -13.44
N VAL A 44 12.47 0.82 -12.22
CA VAL A 44 11.54 1.76 -11.62
C VAL A 44 12.12 3.15 -11.67
N GLU A 45 11.31 4.06 -12.12
CA GLU A 45 11.62 5.48 -12.14
C GLU A 45 10.94 6.16 -10.96
N ASN A 46 11.63 7.12 -10.34
CA ASN A 46 11.07 7.94 -9.27
C ASN A 46 11.47 9.38 -9.51
N LEU A 47 10.57 10.28 -9.15
CA LEU A 47 10.78 11.72 -9.23
C LEU A 47 10.70 12.32 -7.83
N TYR A 48 11.78 12.94 -7.39
CA TYR A 48 11.81 13.76 -6.18
C TYR A 48 11.99 15.21 -6.57
N ALA A 49 11.01 16.06 -6.30
CA ALA A 49 11.05 17.46 -6.63
C ALA A 49 10.82 18.31 -5.37
N THR A 50 11.69 19.33 -5.17
CA THR A 50 11.69 20.16 -3.95
C THR A 50 11.61 21.63 -4.26
N PHE A 51 10.95 22.40 -3.39
CA PHE A 51 10.89 23.85 -3.40
C PHE A 51 11.17 24.42 -2.00
N GLY A 52 11.95 25.50 -1.95
CA GLY A 52 12.38 26.11 -0.69
C GLY A 52 13.66 25.51 -0.13
N THR A 53 14.34 26.25 0.74
CA THR A 53 15.68 25.89 1.24
C THR A 53 15.76 25.75 2.75
N SER A 54 14.69 26.08 3.49
CA SER A 54 14.72 26.08 4.95
C SER A 54 13.34 25.83 5.55
N GLY A 55 13.31 25.39 6.79
CA GLY A 55 12.09 25.09 7.52
C GLY A 55 11.65 23.64 7.39
N LYS A 56 10.46 23.37 7.89
CA LYS A 56 9.85 22.03 7.86
C LYS A 56 9.51 21.60 6.44
N LEU A 57 9.67 20.31 6.15
CA LEU A 57 9.37 19.72 4.86
C LEU A 57 7.98 19.10 4.85
N PHE A 58 7.09 19.63 4.01
CA PHE A 58 5.83 19.00 3.65
C PHE A 58 6.00 18.28 2.32
N CYS A 59 5.76 16.98 2.31
CA CYS A 59 5.89 16.12 1.14
C CYS A 59 4.52 15.59 0.70
N PHE A 60 4.21 15.72 -0.58
CA PHE A 60 3.16 14.96 -1.24
C PHE A 60 3.77 13.70 -1.84
N LEU A 61 3.15 12.55 -1.53
CA LEU A 61 3.54 11.25 -2.05
C LEU A 61 2.46 10.69 -2.95
N GLY A 62 2.89 10.09 -4.07
CA GLY A 62 1.98 9.41 -4.98
C GLY A 62 2.70 8.57 -6.02
N HIS A 63 1.91 8.07 -6.98
CA HIS A 63 2.42 7.29 -8.11
C HIS A 63 1.79 7.74 -9.43
N THR A 64 2.48 7.41 -10.53
CA THR A 64 2.01 7.69 -11.89
C THR A 64 1.70 6.44 -12.68
N ASP A 65 2.15 5.30 -12.19
CA ASP A 65 1.82 4.01 -12.79
C ASP A 65 0.39 3.60 -12.51
N VAL A 66 -0.08 2.64 -13.29
CA VAL A 66 -1.44 2.14 -13.22
C VAL A 66 -1.48 0.63 -13.43
N VAL A 67 -2.46 -0.05 -12.83
CA VAL A 67 -2.72 -1.47 -13.10
C VAL A 67 -3.13 -1.70 -14.56
N PRO A 68 -2.95 -2.92 -15.12
CA PRO A 68 -3.45 -3.28 -16.44
C PRO A 68 -4.94 -3.00 -16.59
N THR A 69 -5.36 -2.65 -17.80
CA THR A 69 -6.76 -2.28 -18.10
C THR A 69 -7.74 -3.44 -18.06
N GLY A 70 -7.26 -4.67 -18.18
CA GLY A 70 -8.10 -5.81 -18.52
C GLY A 70 -8.64 -5.71 -19.96
N PRO A 71 -9.73 -6.41 -20.28
CA PRO A 71 -10.32 -6.39 -21.61
C PRO A 71 -10.86 -4.99 -21.96
N GLU A 72 -10.24 -4.34 -22.95
CA GLU A 72 -10.58 -2.95 -23.33
C GLU A 72 -12.00 -2.80 -23.90
N GLU A 73 -12.55 -3.86 -24.48
CA GLU A 73 -13.91 -3.89 -24.99
C GLU A 73 -15.01 -3.79 -23.91
N LYS A 74 -14.64 -3.95 -22.64
CA LYS A 74 -15.56 -3.75 -21.50
C LYS A 74 -15.61 -2.32 -20.98
N TRP A 75 -14.74 -1.46 -21.50
CA TRP A 75 -14.72 -0.05 -21.12
C TRP A 75 -15.75 0.74 -21.92
N LYS A 76 -16.47 1.68 -21.25
CA LYS A 76 -17.38 2.63 -21.91
C LYS A 76 -16.64 3.51 -22.92
N TYR A 77 -15.45 3.96 -22.57
CA TYR A 77 -14.51 4.69 -23.40
C TYR A 77 -13.13 4.02 -23.34
N PRO A 78 -12.29 4.15 -24.37
CA PRO A 78 -10.94 3.58 -24.30
C PRO A 78 -10.20 4.01 -23.03
N PRO A 79 -9.52 3.10 -22.30
CA PRO A 79 -9.00 3.37 -20.98
C PRO A 79 -7.98 4.50 -20.88
N PHE A 80 -7.32 4.85 -21.98
CA PHE A 80 -6.35 5.94 -22.05
C PHE A 80 -6.81 7.11 -22.94
N SER A 81 -8.12 7.22 -23.20
CA SER A 81 -8.66 8.32 -24.02
C SER A 81 -8.84 9.63 -23.25
N ALA A 82 -8.88 9.58 -21.92
CA ALA A 82 -9.18 10.73 -21.07
C ALA A 82 -10.47 11.46 -21.49
N THR A 83 -11.52 10.68 -21.78
CA THR A 83 -12.79 11.22 -22.30
C THR A 83 -13.58 11.91 -21.19
N ILE A 84 -14.04 13.13 -21.46
CA ILE A 84 -15.00 13.84 -20.61
C ILE A 84 -16.40 13.60 -21.16
N ASP A 85 -17.31 13.12 -20.30
CA ASP A 85 -18.73 12.94 -20.61
C ASP A 85 -19.57 13.54 -19.47
N GLY A 86 -20.21 14.66 -19.73
CA GLY A 86 -20.84 15.48 -18.68
C GLY A 86 -19.80 15.99 -17.68
N ASP A 87 -20.04 15.70 -16.41
CA ASP A 87 -19.15 16.09 -15.30
C ASP A 87 -18.13 15.01 -14.92
N LEU A 88 -18.01 13.94 -15.72
CA LEU A 88 -17.16 12.81 -15.43
C LEU A 88 -16.00 12.71 -16.43
N LEU A 89 -14.79 12.46 -15.89
CA LEU A 89 -13.59 12.14 -16.66
C LEU A 89 -13.29 10.66 -16.56
N TYR A 90 -13.29 9.98 -17.69
CA TYR A 90 -13.09 8.54 -17.81
C TYR A 90 -11.65 8.21 -18.23
N GLY A 91 -11.03 7.28 -17.51
CA GLY A 91 -9.73 6.73 -17.88
C GLY A 91 -9.09 5.90 -16.78
N ARG A 92 -8.19 4.98 -17.15
CA ARG A 92 -7.37 4.23 -16.20
C ARG A 92 -6.41 5.18 -15.49
N GLY A 93 -6.34 5.10 -14.15
CA GLY A 93 -5.50 5.97 -13.33
C GLY A 93 -6.11 7.34 -13.04
N THR A 94 -7.37 7.62 -13.45
CA THR A 94 -8.00 8.90 -13.14
C THR A 94 -8.14 9.10 -11.65
N ALA A 95 -8.78 8.18 -10.93
CA ALA A 95 -8.97 8.26 -9.49
C ALA A 95 -7.71 7.81 -8.72
N ASP A 96 -7.01 6.82 -9.25
CA ASP A 96 -5.87 6.14 -8.66
C ASP A 96 -4.68 6.18 -9.63
N MET A 97 -3.66 7.13 -9.46
CA MET A 97 -3.91 8.35 -8.65
C MET A 97 -3.44 9.62 -9.39
N LYS A 98 -3.62 9.65 -10.74
CA LYS A 98 -3.16 10.79 -11.58
C LYS A 98 -3.94 12.09 -11.31
N ALA A 99 -5.22 12.00 -10.85
CA ALA A 99 -5.98 13.19 -10.49
C ALA A 99 -5.46 13.85 -9.20
N PRO A 100 -5.20 13.15 -8.09
CA PRO A 100 -4.52 13.71 -6.93
C PRO A 100 -3.16 14.33 -7.25
N VAL A 101 -2.34 13.69 -8.09
CA VAL A 101 -1.04 14.26 -8.54
C VAL A 101 -1.26 15.58 -9.27
N SER A 102 -2.20 15.62 -10.24
CA SER A 102 -2.51 16.85 -10.99
C SER A 102 -3.08 17.94 -10.08
N ALA A 103 -3.91 17.58 -9.11
CA ALA A 103 -4.49 18.50 -8.14
C ALA A 103 -3.43 19.11 -7.24
N PHE A 104 -2.48 18.31 -6.76
CA PHE A 104 -1.39 18.81 -5.93
C PHE A 104 -0.50 19.82 -6.69
N ILE A 105 -0.12 19.51 -7.93
CA ILE A 105 0.69 20.40 -8.76
C ILE A 105 -0.02 21.75 -8.99
N GLU A 106 -1.32 21.72 -9.30
CA GLU A 106 -2.09 22.96 -9.51
C GLU A 106 -2.25 23.74 -8.19
N SER A 107 -2.49 23.04 -7.06
CA SER A 107 -2.57 23.68 -5.75
C SER A 107 -1.26 24.31 -5.34
N ALA A 108 -0.12 23.65 -5.61
CA ALA A 108 1.20 24.22 -5.38
C ALA A 108 1.42 25.49 -6.21
N LYS A 109 1.02 25.48 -7.48
CA LYS A 109 1.08 26.64 -8.37
C LYS A 109 0.25 27.82 -7.86
N GLU A 110 -1.00 27.57 -7.48
CA GLU A 110 -1.88 28.61 -6.93
C GLU A 110 -1.28 29.17 -5.63
N PHE A 111 -0.83 28.30 -4.74
CA PHE A 111 -0.25 28.68 -3.45
C PHE A 111 1.03 29.52 -3.61
N LEU A 112 1.96 29.11 -4.46
CA LEU A 112 3.23 29.82 -4.70
C LEU A 112 3.00 31.19 -5.35
N ASN A 113 1.97 31.34 -6.17
CA ASN A 113 1.60 32.64 -6.75
C ASN A 113 1.00 33.63 -5.72
N LEU A 114 0.50 33.13 -4.58
CA LEU A 114 -0.10 33.96 -3.52
C LEU A 114 0.89 34.35 -2.41
N LYS A 115 2.06 33.71 -2.34
CA LYS A 115 3.05 33.91 -1.25
C LYS A 115 4.36 34.45 -1.78
N GLU A 116 4.84 35.52 -1.17
CA GLU A 116 6.15 36.12 -1.48
C GLU A 116 7.28 35.38 -0.76
N GLU A 117 7.03 34.85 0.45
CA GLU A 117 8.02 34.13 1.24
C GLU A 117 7.39 32.87 1.88
N LEU A 118 8.11 31.76 1.84
CA LEU A 118 7.79 30.54 2.55
C LEU A 118 8.78 30.30 3.68
N ASN A 119 8.25 29.93 4.85
CA ASN A 119 9.01 29.48 6.01
C ASN A 119 9.01 27.95 6.19
N PHE A 120 8.69 27.22 5.12
CA PHE A 120 8.73 25.77 5.03
C PHE A 120 9.10 25.35 3.60
N ARG A 121 9.41 24.07 3.45
CA ARG A 121 9.75 23.48 2.15
C ARG A 121 8.59 22.61 1.65
N LEU A 122 8.44 22.57 0.33
CA LEU A 122 7.53 21.65 -0.35
C LEU A 122 8.32 20.56 -1.05
N ALA A 123 7.81 19.35 -1.03
CA ALA A 123 8.30 18.27 -1.86
C ALA A 123 7.14 17.51 -2.52
N ILE A 124 7.42 16.94 -3.68
CA ILE A 124 6.63 15.91 -4.31
C ILE A 124 7.53 14.71 -4.58
N LEU A 125 7.10 13.55 -4.14
CA LEU A 125 7.79 12.28 -4.39
C LEU A 125 6.84 11.33 -5.10
N LEU A 126 7.22 10.93 -6.31
CA LEU A 126 6.41 10.06 -7.16
C LEU A 126 7.19 8.84 -7.56
N THR A 127 6.51 7.70 -7.63
CA THR A 127 7.04 6.43 -8.14
C THR A 127 6.29 5.97 -9.38
N SER A 128 6.93 5.14 -10.19
CA SER A 128 6.32 4.45 -11.33
C SER A 128 5.95 2.98 -11.02
N ASN A 129 5.96 2.55 -9.74
CA ASN A 129 5.76 1.14 -9.39
C ASN A 129 5.07 0.94 -8.03
N GLU A 130 4.03 1.70 -7.71
CA GLU A 130 3.19 1.43 -6.53
C GLU A 130 2.28 0.23 -6.78
N GLU A 131 1.68 0.18 -7.94
CA GLU A 131 0.71 -0.85 -8.38
C GLU A 131 1.38 -2.14 -8.87
N GLY A 132 2.70 -2.18 -8.87
CA GLY A 132 3.47 -3.31 -9.35
C GLY A 132 3.59 -4.44 -8.33
N THR A 133 4.00 -5.61 -8.81
CA THR A 133 4.23 -6.80 -7.96
C THR A 133 5.65 -6.88 -7.41
N SER A 134 6.53 -5.96 -7.76
CA SER A 134 7.91 -5.97 -7.30
C SER A 134 7.97 -5.58 -5.83
N LYS A 135 8.52 -6.48 -5.01
CA LYS A 135 8.76 -6.28 -3.58
C LYS A 135 10.06 -5.52 -3.29
N ASP A 136 10.79 -5.18 -4.31
CA ASP A 136 12.02 -4.41 -4.16
C ASP A 136 11.63 -2.97 -3.84
N GLY A 137 11.55 -2.66 -2.56
CA GLY A 137 11.16 -1.37 -2.00
C GLY A 137 11.97 -0.21 -2.54
N PHE A 138 11.53 0.36 -3.65
CA PHE A 138 12.23 1.45 -4.31
C PHE A 138 12.10 2.75 -3.54
N ILE A 139 10.94 2.97 -2.94
CA ILE A 139 10.69 4.12 -2.06
C ILE A 139 11.54 4.00 -0.79
N ASP A 140 11.73 2.80 -0.22
CA ASP A 140 12.64 2.57 0.91
C ASP A 140 14.04 3.11 0.61
N LYS A 141 14.55 2.87 -0.61
CA LYS A 141 15.89 3.34 -1.01
C LYS A 141 15.99 4.85 -1.10
N ILE A 142 14.90 5.49 -1.52
CA ILE A 142 14.84 6.95 -1.54
C ILE A 142 14.81 7.49 -0.12
N ILE A 143 14.03 6.88 0.77
CA ILE A 143 13.95 7.27 2.18
C ILE A 143 15.30 7.02 2.87
N ASP A 144 15.93 5.87 2.65
CA ASP A 144 17.27 5.57 3.19
C ASP A 144 18.28 6.63 2.76
N ARG A 145 18.23 7.07 1.50
CA ARG A 145 19.07 8.16 0.99
C ARG A 145 18.74 9.48 1.66
N MET A 146 17.46 9.84 1.76
CA MET A 146 17.05 11.07 2.43
C MET A 146 17.53 11.11 3.87
N ILE A 147 17.44 10.00 4.59
CA ILE A 147 17.96 9.85 5.96
C ILE A 147 19.48 10.03 6.00
N GLN A 148 20.22 9.49 5.02
CA GLN A 148 21.68 9.67 4.92
C GLN A 148 22.07 11.14 4.65
N ASP A 149 21.24 11.87 3.91
CA ASP A 149 21.43 13.27 3.58
C ASP A 149 20.86 14.24 4.66
N ASP A 150 20.47 13.71 5.85
CA ASP A 150 19.81 14.44 6.93
C ASP A 150 18.50 15.15 6.49
N GLU A 151 17.89 14.70 5.42
CA GLU A 151 16.61 15.18 4.91
C GLU A 151 15.44 14.50 5.64
N ILE A 152 14.71 15.26 6.44
CA ILE A 152 13.59 14.77 7.23
C ILE A 152 12.27 15.30 6.66
N ILE A 153 11.35 14.40 6.32
CA ILE A 153 9.98 14.75 6.00
C ILE A 153 9.23 14.96 7.33
N ASP A 154 8.82 16.21 7.61
CA ASP A 154 8.04 16.54 8.81
C ASP A 154 6.56 16.16 8.67
N PHE A 155 6.02 16.31 7.46
CA PHE A 155 4.62 16.01 7.13
C PHE A 155 4.56 15.35 5.76
N CYS A 156 3.82 14.23 5.67
CA CYS A 156 3.57 13.55 4.41
C CYS A 156 2.07 13.42 4.16
N LEU A 157 1.62 13.83 2.97
CA LEU A 157 0.27 13.63 2.47
C LEU A 157 0.33 12.66 1.29
N VAL A 158 -0.28 11.51 1.44
CA VAL A 158 -0.40 10.51 0.35
C VAL A 158 -1.69 10.75 -0.39
N GLY A 159 -1.60 10.90 -1.71
CA GLY A 159 -2.74 11.26 -2.57
C GLY A 159 -3.66 10.10 -2.97
N GLU A 160 -3.59 8.97 -2.29
CA GLU A 160 -4.41 7.78 -2.56
C GLU A 160 -5.91 8.02 -2.38
N PRO A 161 -6.77 7.38 -3.20
CA PRO A 161 -8.22 7.51 -3.07
C PRO A 161 -8.72 6.82 -1.80
N THR A 162 -9.29 7.59 -0.88
CA THR A 162 -9.80 7.09 0.41
C THR A 162 -11.28 7.36 0.62
N SER A 163 -11.90 8.16 -0.26
CA SER A 163 -13.33 8.49 -0.19
C SER A 163 -14.22 7.24 -0.34
N SER A 164 -15.30 7.19 0.42
CA SER A 164 -16.24 6.06 0.44
C SER A 164 -17.54 6.39 -0.29
N GLU A 165 -18.33 7.35 0.21
CA GLU A 165 -19.62 7.75 -0.37
C GLU A 165 -19.59 9.17 -0.94
N LYS A 166 -18.78 10.04 -0.35
CA LYS A 166 -18.65 11.47 -0.74
C LYS A 166 -17.18 11.81 -0.88
N VAL A 167 -16.91 12.84 -1.69
CA VAL A 167 -15.55 13.35 -1.86
C VAL A 167 -14.96 13.75 -0.52
N ALA A 168 -13.78 13.19 -0.20
CA ALA A 168 -13.02 13.43 1.04
C ALA A 168 -13.79 13.16 2.36
N ASP A 169 -14.75 12.22 2.35
CA ASP A 169 -15.47 11.82 3.56
C ASP A 169 -14.64 10.94 4.51
N CYS A 170 -13.46 10.48 4.07
CA CYS A 170 -12.58 9.66 4.86
C CYS A 170 -11.10 10.02 4.62
N VAL A 171 -10.33 10.12 5.71
CA VAL A 171 -8.87 10.26 5.69
C VAL A 171 -8.25 9.11 6.47
N ARG A 172 -7.26 8.45 5.85
CA ARG A 172 -6.49 7.40 6.51
C ARG A 172 -5.38 8.02 7.35
N ILE A 173 -5.40 7.76 8.65
CA ILE A 173 -4.40 8.23 9.62
C ILE A 173 -3.53 7.10 10.16
N GLY A 174 -3.63 5.95 9.55
CA GLY A 174 -2.87 4.74 9.87
C GLY A 174 -3.26 3.62 8.92
N ARG A 175 -2.49 2.56 8.93
CA ARG A 175 -2.75 1.33 8.17
C ARG A 175 -2.40 0.12 9.02
N ARG A 176 -3.15 -0.96 8.84
CA ARG A 176 -2.80 -2.26 9.42
C ARG A 176 -1.59 -2.82 8.71
N GLY A 177 -0.75 -3.54 9.45
CA GLY A 177 0.31 -4.34 8.87
C GLY A 177 -0.24 -5.49 8.02
N SER A 178 0.62 -6.04 7.18
CA SER A 178 0.31 -7.19 6.35
C SER A 178 1.44 -8.20 6.42
N LEU A 179 1.14 -9.39 6.95
CA LEU A 179 2.07 -10.51 7.04
C LEU A 179 1.45 -11.73 6.36
N GLY A 180 2.04 -12.14 5.25
CA GLY A 180 1.68 -13.35 4.52
C GLY A 180 2.48 -14.57 4.96
N GLY A 181 2.01 -15.77 4.59
CA GLY A 181 2.78 -16.97 4.78
C GLY A 181 2.38 -18.08 3.81
N PHE A 182 3.36 -18.94 3.55
CA PHE A 182 3.24 -20.16 2.76
C PHE A 182 3.56 -21.35 3.65
N LEU A 183 2.56 -22.11 4.02
CA LEU A 183 2.70 -23.30 4.85
C LEU A 183 2.56 -24.55 4.01
N LYS A 184 3.52 -25.44 4.11
CA LYS A 184 3.47 -26.77 3.53
C LYS A 184 3.48 -27.81 4.64
N ILE A 185 2.45 -28.64 4.71
CA ILE A 185 2.32 -29.74 5.68
C ILE A 185 2.64 -31.04 4.98
N TYR A 186 3.56 -31.79 5.52
CA TYR A 186 3.98 -33.08 5.03
C TYR A 186 3.22 -34.22 5.71
N GLY A 187 2.68 -35.09 4.90
CA GLY A 187 2.08 -36.35 5.28
C GLY A 187 2.81 -37.56 4.69
N LYS A 188 2.09 -38.65 4.53
CA LYS A 188 2.59 -39.82 3.84
C LYS A 188 1.53 -40.36 2.86
N GLN A 189 1.86 -40.24 1.57
CA GLN A 189 0.97 -40.74 0.51
C GLN A 189 0.76 -42.23 0.55
N GLY A 190 -0.45 -42.69 0.18
CA GLY A 190 -0.76 -44.09 0.01
C GLY A 190 -2.21 -44.35 -0.32
N HIS A 191 -2.57 -45.64 -0.38
CA HIS A 191 -3.92 -46.04 -0.71
C HIS A 191 -4.86 -45.92 0.50
N VAL A 192 -6.04 -45.32 0.33
CA VAL A 192 -7.03 -45.07 1.40
C VAL A 192 -7.48 -46.36 2.15
N ALA A 193 -7.36 -47.53 1.53
CA ALA A 193 -7.70 -48.82 2.17
C ALA A 193 -6.71 -49.25 3.28
N TYR A 194 -5.57 -48.55 3.41
CA TYR A 194 -4.52 -48.87 4.38
C TYR A 194 -4.22 -47.67 5.27
N PRO A 195 -5.17 -47.22 6.11
CA PRO A 195 -5.01 -45.99 6.91
C PRO A 195 -3.78 -46.04 7.85
N GLU A 196 -3.35 -47.21 8.29
CA GLU A 196 -2.18 -47.40 9.16
C GLU A 196 -0.83 -47.17 8.44
N LYS A 197 -0.82 -47.06 7.10
CA LYS A 197 0.38 -46.87 6.28
C LYS A 197 0.56 -45.46 5.77
N VAL A 198 -0.45 -44.62 5.98
CA VAL A 198 -0.51 -43.27 5.45
C VAL A 198 -0.55 -42.22 6.57
N VAL A 199 -0.19 -41.00 6.26
CA VAL A 199 -0.44 -39.84 7.11
C VAL A 199 -1.15 -38.82 6.23
N ASN A 200 -2.39 -38.49 6.54
CA ASN A 200 -3.21 -37.60 5.71
C ASN A 200 -3.08 -36.17 6.11
N PRO A 201 -2.36 -35.30 5.36
CA PRO A 201 -2.15 -33.91 5.72
C PRO A 201 -3.44 -33.10 5.65
N ILE A 202 -4.44 -33.53 4.87
CA ILE A 202 -5.76 -32.88 4.81
C ILE A 202 -6.48 -33.07 6.16
N LEU A 203 -6.45 -34.26 6.74
CA LEU A 203 -7.08 -34.51 8.04
C LEU A 203 -6.34 -33.77 9.18
N LEU A 204 -5.01 -33.74 9.12
CA LEU A 204 -4.19 -32.98 10.08
C LEU A 204 -4.47 -31.49 10.04
N SER A 205 -4.73 -30.93 8.85
CA SER A 205 -5.04 -29.51 8.69
C SER A 205 -6.39 -29.11 9.30
N GLY A 206 -7.30 -30.04 9.53
CA GLY A 206 -8.62 -29.74 10.13
C GLY A 206 -8.51 -29.12 11.52
N ASP A 207 -7.70 -29.70 12.40
CA ASP A 207 -7.45 -29.18 13.75
C ASP A 207 -6.68 -27.86 13.70
N LEU A 208 -5.70 -27.75 12.79
CA LEU A 208 -4.94 -26.51 12.57
C LEU A 208 -5.87 -25.36 12.16
N ILE A 209 -6.66 -25.57 11.12
CA ILE A 209 -7.60 -24.55 10.62
C ILE A 209 -8.59 -24.14 11.72
N SER A 210 -9.10 -25.10 12.48
CA SER A 210 -10.00 -24.81 13.61
C SER A 210 -9.33 -23.95 14.67
N LYS A 211 -8.11 -24.28 15.08
CA LYS A 211 -7.35 -23.50 16.08
C LYS A 211 -7.05 -22.09 15.58
N LEU A 212 -6.56 -21.95 14.35
CA LEU A 212 -6.22 -20.66 13.75
C LEU A 212 -7.46 -19.75 13.60
N ASN A 213 -8.59 -20.33 13.16
CA ASN A 213 -9.83 -19.57 12.98
C ASN A 213 -10.45 -19.09 14.31
N ASN A 214 -10.26 -19.82 15.40
CA ASN A 214 -10.82 -19.49 16.70
C ASN A 214 -9.86 -18.68 17.58
N LYS A 215 -8.59 -18.49 17.16
CA LYS A 215 -7.63 -17.69 17.92
C LYS A 215 -7.95 -16.21 17.83
N ILE A 216 -8.04 -15.57 18.98
CA ILE A 216 -8.01 -14.11 19.09
C ILE A 216 -6.54 -13.70 19.10
N TRP A 217 -6.12 -12.95 18.08
CA TRP A 217 -4.73 -12.52 17.91
C TRP A 217 -4.40 -11.28 18.72
N ASP A 218 -5.33 -10.33 18.79
CA ASP A 218 -5.40 -9.18 19.70
C ASP A 218 -6.83 -8.63 19.72
N ASP A 219 -7.07 -7.66 20.59
CA ASP A 219 -8.39 -7.01 20.74
C ASP A 219 -8.50 -5.73 19.91
N GLY A 220 -7.45 -5.34 19.15
CA GLY A 220 -7.37 -4.04 18.51
C GLY A 220 -7.30 -2.89 19.51
N ASN A 221 -7.54 -1.67 19.04
CA ASN A 221 -7.58 -0.48 19.89
C ASN A 221 -8.51 0.60 19.31
N ALA A 222 -8.45 1.82 19.84
CA ALA A 222 -9.33 2.90 19.38
C ALA A 222 -9.17 3.29 17.90
N ALA A 223 -8.01 2.99 17.28
CA ALA A 223 -7.69 3.33 15.91
C ALA A 223 -7.77 2.11 14.96
N PHE A 224 -7.63 0.90 15.48
CA PHE A 224 -7.51 -0.33 14.70
C PHE A 224 -8.51 -1.39 15.15
N ASP A 225 -9.15 -2.00 14.16
CA ASP A 225 -9.87 -3.26 14.39
C ASP A 225 -8.88 -4.36 14.83
N PRO A 226 -9.35 -5.40 15.54
CA PRO A 226 -8.53 -6.55 15.91
C PRO A 226 -7.78 -7.17 14.73
N THR A 227 -6.60 -7.72 15.00
CA THR A 227 -5.83 -8.47 14.00
C THR A 227 -6.64 -9.61 13.45
N SER A 228 -6.71 -9.69 12.12
CA SER A 228 -7.45 -10.71 11.40
C SER A 228 -6.53 -11.67 10.66
N PHE A 229 -6.92 -12.94 10.62
CA PHE A 229 -6.24 -14.02 9.90
C PHE A 229 -7.16 -14.60 8.84
N GLN A 230 -6.65 -14.81 7.62
CA GLN A 230 -7.41 -15.42 6.53
C GLN A 230 -6.53 -16.40 5.75
N ILE A 231 -7.08 -17.59 5.46
CA ILE A 231 -6.52 -18.51 4.48
C ILE A 231 -7.07 -18.13 3.11
N SER A 232 -6.18 -17.79 2.18
CA SER A 232 -6.55 -17.38 0.84
C SER A 232 -6.54 -18.54 -0.17
N ASN A 233 -5.68 -19.54 0.06
CA ASN A 233 -5.57 -20.70 -0.80
C ASN A 233 -5.26 -21.95 0.01
N ILE A 234 -5.80 -23.08 -0.44
CA ILE A 234 -5.47 -24.40 0.04
C ILE A 234 -5.36 -25.37 -1.16
N LYS A 235 -4.30 -26.15 -1.23
CA LYS A 235 -4.07 -27.08 -2.32
C LYS A 235 -3.54 -28.40 -1.79
N SER A 236 -4.19 -29.49 -2.17
CA SER A 236 -3.77 -30.87 -1.87
C SER A 236 -4.44 -31.85 -2.81
N GLY A 237 -4.01 -33.10 -2.77
CA GLY A 237 -4.62 -34.18 -3.50
C GLY A 237 -4.06 -34.43 -4.90
N THR A 238 -4.25 -35.64 -5.38
CA THR A 238 -3.79 -36.13 -6.71
C THR A 238 -4.93 -36.18 -7.75
N GLY A 239 -6.17 -35.84 -7.34
CA GLY A 239 -7.38 -36.02 -8.16
C GLY A 239 -7.95 -37.42 -8.12
N ALA A 240 -7.24 -38.40 -7.57
CA ALA A 240 -7.71 -39.78 -7.45
C ALA A 240 -8.42 -40.00 -6.09
N HIS A 241 -9.64 -40.54 -6.11
CA HIS A 241 -10.48 -40.76 -4.91
C HIS A 241 -9.94 -41.80 -3.93
N ASN A 242 -9.02 -42.64 -4.37
CA ASN A 242 -8.46 -43.75 -3.60
C ASN A 242 -6.99 -43.52 -3.14
N VAL A 243 -6.48 -42.28 -3.27
CA VAL A 243 -5.13 -41.93 -2.89
C VAL A 243 -5.16 -40.83 -1.84
N VAL A 244 -4.54 -41.09 -0.67
CA VAL A 244 -4.20 -40.07 0.34
C VAL A 244 -3.02 -39.26 -0.17
N PRO A 245 -3.07 -37.93 -0.22
CA PRO A 245 -1.95 -37.10 -0.66
C PRO A 245 -0.76 -37.13 0.32
N GLY A 246 0.43 -36.82 -0.16
CA GLY A 246 1.63 -36.73 0.65
C GLY A 246 1.89 -35.35 1.23
N GLU A 247 1.23 -34.31 0.72
CA GLU A 247 1.44 -32.93 1.13
C GLU A 247 0.17 -32.08 0.98
N LEU A 248 0.13 -30.97 1.70
CA LEU A 248 -0.90 -29.94 1.63
C LEU A 248 -0.24 -28.58 1.73
N GLU A 249 -0.63 -27.65 0.85
CA GLU A 249 -0.14 -26.26 0.80
C GLU A 249 -1.26 -25.32 1.22
N ILE A 250 -0.93 -24.34 2.08
CA ILE A 250 -1.82 -23.28 2.55
C ILE A 250 -1.13 -21.94 2.32
N ILE A 251 -1.86 -21.00 1.69
CA ILE A 251 -1.45 -19.59 1.62
C ILE A 251 -2.39 -18.80 2.51
N PHE A 252 -1.82 -17.97 3.37
CA PHE A 252 -2.58 -17.17 4.33
C PHE A 252 -2.03 -15.75 4.47
N ASN A 253 -2.82 -14.87 5.09
CA ASN A 253 -2.41 -13.50 5.37
C ASN A 253 -3.03 -13.01 6.69
N PHE A 254 -2.22 -12.27 7.44
CA PHE A 254 -2.64 -11.45 8.55
C PHE A 254 -2.81 -10.01 8.11
N ARG A 255 -3.88 -9.36 8.59
CA ARG A 255 -3.98 -7.91 8.67
C ARG A 255 -3.94 -7.54 10.14
N PHE A 256 -2.82 -6.96 10.58
CA PHE A 256 -2.55 -6.83 12.00
C PHE A 256 -2.51 -5.38 12.48
N SER A 257 -2.97 -5.19 13.72
CA SER A 257 -3.03 -3.91 14.41
C SER A 257 -1.68 -3.55 15.03
N THR A 258 -1.57 -2.38 15.62
CA THR A 258 -0.40 -1.97 16.41
C THR A 258 -0.24 -2.72 17.74
N GLU A 259 -1.25 -3.53 18.13
CA GLU A 259 -1.20 -4.39 19.32
C GLU A 259 -0.44 -5.70 19.08
N SER A 260 -0.21 -6.05 17.81
CA SER A 260 0.55 -7.22 17.39
C SER A 260 1.84 -6.80 16.65
N SER A 261 2.85 -7.66 16.67
CA SER A 261 4.08 -7.50 15.88
C SER A 261 4.28 -8.70 14.96
N GLU A 262 5.15 -8.55 13.97
CA GLU A 262 5.59 -9.67 13.11
C GLU A 262 6.06 -10.86 13.96
N GLU A 263 6.92 -10.59 14.96
CA GLU A 263 7.50 -11.62 15.82
C GLU A 263 6.44 -12.32 16.67
N SER A 264 5.50 -11.56 17.25
CA SER A 264 4.44 -12.15 18.08
C SER A 264 3.52 -13.04 17.26
N LEU A 265 3.12 -12.60 16.06
CA LEU A 265 2.26 -13.38 15.17
C LEU A 265 2.94 -14.66 14.68
N LYS A 266 4.23 -14.59 14.31
CA LYS A 266 5.03 -15.75 13.91
C LYS A 266 5.14 -16.74 15.06
N SER A 267 5.53 -16.28 16.24
CA SER A 267 5.69 -17.11 17.43
C SER A 267 4.38 -17.82 17.80
N ASP A 268 3.28 -17.11 17.79
CA ASP A 268 1.97 -17.64 18.13
C ASP A 268 1.48 -18.68 17.10
N PHE A 269 1.68 -18.41 15.82
CA PHE A 269 1.33 -19.33 14.74
C PHE A 269 2.15 -20.62 14.80
N GLU A 270 3.48 -20.49 14.95
CA GLU A 270 4.39 -21.63 15.03
C GLU A 270 4.16 -22.44 16.31
N SER A 271 3.76 -21.80 17.42
CA SER A 271 3.36 -22.51 18.63
C SER A 271 2.20 -23.47 18.40
N ILE A 272 1.21 -23.07 17.60
CA ILE A 272 0.06 -23.94 17.23
C ILE A 272 0.52 -25.11 16.34
N LEU A 273 1.43 -24.88 15.38
CA LEU A 273 1.99 -25.94 14.55
C LEU A 273 2.74 -26.99 15.39
N ASN A 274 3.54 -26.49 16.35
CA ASN A 274 4.34 -27.33 17.24
C ASN A 274 3.45 -28.13 18.22
N GLU A 275 2.39 -27.50 18.78
CA GLU A 275 1.42 -28.18 19.64
C GLU A 275 0.75 -29.36 18.92
N LEU A 276 0.48 -29.21 17.62
CA LEU A 276 -0.12 -30.24 16.79
C LEU A 276 0.91 -31.26 16.27
N ASN A 277 2.19 -31.12 16.60
CA ASN A 277 3.29 -31.97 16.14
C ASN A 277 3.29 -32.19 14.62
N LEU A 278 3.02 -31.12 13.85
CA LEU A 278 3.02 -31.19 12.40
C LEU A 278 4.44 -31.24 11.85
N ASN A 279 4.62 -32.01 10.79
CA ASN A 279 5.83 -31.92 9.96
C ASN A 279 5.58 -30.93 8.86
N TYR A 280 6.28 -29.79 8.87
CA TYR A 280 5.98 -28.65 8.00
C TYR A 280 7.21 -27.88 7.53
N GLU A 281 7.02 -27.13 6.46
CA GLU A 281 7.85 -25.99 6.04
C GLU A 281 6.97 -24.73 6.05
N LEU A 282 7.54 -23.61 6.46
CA LEU A 282 6.84 -22.34 6.58
C LEU A 282 7.73 -21.18 6.14
N ASP A 283 7.28 -20.46 5.11
CA ASP A 283 7.89 -19.23 4.65
C ASP A 283 7.01 -18.04 4.99
N TRP A 284 7.61 -16.97 5.48
CA TRP A 284 6.92 -15.74 5.84
C TRP A 284 7.19 -14.63 4.84
N ASP A 285 6.20 -13.77 4.65
CA ASP A 285 6.23 -12.65 3.72
C ASP A 285 5.63 -11.41 4.36
N LEU A 286 6.50 -10.57 4.96
CA LEU A 286 6.09 -9.29 5.50
C LEU A 286 5.96 -8.26 4.38
N ASN A 287 4.75 -7.76 4.15
CA ASN A 287 4.49 -6.66 3.20
C ASN A 287 4.63 -5.29 3.86
N GLY A 288 4.45 -5.18 5.19
CA GLY A 288 4.65 -3.95 5.94
C GLY A 288 4.12 -4.03 7.37
N ASN A 289 4.71 -3.23 8.25
CA ASN A 289 4.29 -3.07 9.63
C ASN A 289 3.09 -2.12 9.75
N PRO A 290 2.26 -2.23 10.79
CA PRO A 290 1.21 -1.25 11.03
C PRO A 290 1.83 0.10 11.42
N TYR A 291 1.13 1.18 11.09
CA TYR A 291 1.49 2.51 11.55
C TYR A 291 0.25 3.32 11.94
N TYR A 292 0.46 4.33 12.76
CA TYR A 292 -0.54 5.29 13.17
C TYR A 292 0.05 6.70 13.23
N THR A 293 -0.64 7.66 12.63
CA THR A 293 -0.23 9.07 12.67
C THR A 293 -0.69 9.69 13.99
N GLU A 294 0.24 9.87 14.93
CA GLU A 294 -0.05 10.47 16.23
C GLU A 294 -0.17 12.00 16.18
N ASN A 295 0.45 12.64 15.19
CA ASN A 295 0.52 14.10 15.07
C ASN A 295 -0.87 14.73 14.88
N ASN A 296 -1.49 15.15 15.98
CA ASN A 296 -2.80 15.77 15.97
C ASN A 296 -2.82 17.12 15.23
N PHE A 297 -1.73 17.87 15.24
CA PHE A 297 -1.62 19.15 14.53
C PHE A 297 -1.87 18.95 13.02
N PHE A 298 -1.18 17.99 12.39
CA PHE A 298 -1.33 17.76 10.97
C PHE A 298 -2.70 17.12 10.63
N LYS A 299 -3.18 16.17 11.43
CA LYS A 299 -4.54 15.60 11.28
C LYS A 299 -5.63 16.67 11.32
N ASN A 300 -5.52 17.61 12.25
CA ASN A 300 -6.49 18.71 12.37
C ASN A 300 -6.43 19.64 11.17
N ILE A 301 -5.24 20.02 10.70
CA ILE A 301 -5.10 20.85 9.48
C ILE A 301 -5.79 20.20 8.29
N VAL A 302 -5.54 18.91 8.05
CA VAL A 302 -6.16 18.19 6.92
C VAL A 302 -7.68 18.12 7.10
N SER A 303 -8.15 17.78 8.29
CA SER A 303 -9.59 17.69 8.59
C SER A 303 -10.30 19.04 8.45
N ASP A 304 -9.71 20.12 8.97
CA ASP A 304 -10.28 21.47 8.91
C ASP A 304 -10.29 22.00 7.47
N SER A 305 -9.24 21.74 6.68
CA SER A 305 -9.18 22.11 5.26
C SER A 305 -10.27 21.39 4.45
N ILE A 306 -10.48 20.09 4.71
CA ILE A 306 -11.56 19.34 4.07
C ILE A 306 -12.91 19.92 4.46
N LYS A 307 -13.12 20.21 5.74
CA LYS A 307 -14.37 20.78 6.23
C LYS A 307 -14.66 22.16 5.65
N GLU A 308 -13.63 22.99 5.47
CA GLU A 308 -13.76 24.32 4.86
C GLU A 308 -14.28 24.21 3.41
N VAL A 309 -13.74 23.25 2.64
CA VAL A 309 -14.09 23.07 1.23
C VAL A 309 -15.42 22.33 1.04
N THR A 310 -15.65 21.27 1.84
CA THR A 310 -16.80 20.36 1.64
C THR A 310 -18.01 20.66 2.52
N GLY A 311 -17.80 21.40 3.61
CA GLY A 311 -18.83 21.70 4.62
C GLY A 311 -19.01 20.60 5.68
N TYR A 312 -18.25 19.49 5.62
CA TYR A 312 -18.31 18.41 6.60
C TYR A 312 -16.90 17.91 6.99
N SER A 313 -16.77 17.37 8.19
CA SER A 313 -15.50 16.76 8.65
C SER A 313 -15.37 15.34 8.14
N PRO A 314 -14.17 14.90 7.72
CA PRO A 314 -13.95 13.52 7.31
C PRO A 314 -13.93 12.56 8.52
N GLU A 315 -14.22 11.29 8.29
CA GLU A 315 -13.90 10.22 9.23
C GLU A 315 -12.38 9.99 9.20
N LEU A 316 -11.73 10.00 10.37
CA LEU A 316 -10.32 9.66 10.53
C LEU A 316 -10.22 8.20 10.97
N ASN A 317 -9.63 7.32 10.16
CA ASN A 317 -9.52 5.90 10.51
C ASN A 317 -8.28 5.24 9.89
N ALA A 318 -8.02 3.97 10.29
CA ALA A 318 -6.91 3.14 9.81
C ALA A 318 -7.39 1.92 8.99
N LYS A 319 -8.58 2.00 8.37
CA LYS A 319 -9.17 0.91 7.57
C LYS A 319 -8.59 0.88 6.16
N GLY A 320 -8.73 -0.26 5.45
CA GLY A 320 -8.39 -0.42 4.05
C GLY A 320 -7.16 -1.28 3.78
N GLY A 321 -6.70 -1.27 2.53
CA GLY A 321 -5.53 -2.00 2.05
C GLY A 321 -4.19 -1.37 2.45
N THR A 322 -3.09 -2.01 2.11
CA THR A 322 -1.74 -1.44 2.21
C THR A 322 -1.47 -0.51 1.05
N SER A 323 -0.58 0.47 1.25
CA SER A 323 0.00 1.32 0.21
C SER A 323 1.39 1.76 0.66
N ASP A 324 2.14 2.44 -0.20
CA ASP A 324 3.49 2.93 0.08
C ASP A 324 3.60 3.87 1.30
N CYS A 325 2.48 4.35 1.82
CA CYS A 325 2.46 5.12 3.06
C CYS A 325 3.04 4.37 4.27
N LEU A 326 3.09 3.04 4.26
CA LEU A 326 3.76 2.25 5.30
C LEU A 326 5.27 2.54 5.40
N LEU A 327 5.89 2.91 4.31
CA LEU A 327 7.33 3.12 4.23
C LEU A 327 7.78 4.45 4.89
N TYR A 328 6.89 5.46 4.91
CA TYR A 328 7.18 6.79 5.46
C TYR A 328 6.95 6.92 6.96
N THR A 329 6.24 6.00 7.54
CA THR A 329 5.82 6.07 8.94
C THR A 329 6.61 5.14 9.84
N SER A 330 7.64 4.48 9.31
CA SER A 330 8.62 3.81 10.15
C SER A 330 9.19 4.82 11.15
N PRO A 331 9.30 4.44 12.44
CA PRO A 331 9.79 5.37 13.46
C PRO A 331 11.13 5.97 13.03
N SER A 332 11.23 7.29 13.15
CA SER A 332 12.47 8.03 12.91
C SER A 332 13.62 7.36 13.67
N PRO A 333 14.85 7.32 13.12
CA PRO A 333 16.01 6.85 13.86
C PRO A 333 16.17 7.53 15.24
N ARG A 334 15.55 8.70 15.44
CA ARG A 334 15.49 9.40 16.73
C ARG A 334 14.57 8.74 17.75
N ASP A 335 13.60 7.91 17.32
CA ASP A 335 12.67 7.21 18.20
C ASP A 335 13.20 5.81 18.60
N ARG A 336 14.39 5.46 18.16
CA ARG A 336 15.14 4.25 18.54
C ARG A 336 16.16 4.56 19.63
N GLY A 337 15.73 5.33 20.60
CA GLY A 337 16.53 5.65 21.80
C GLY A 337 16.58 4.50 22.79
#